data_d01e3c961aa1e3fd6bea18a30e05eb66
#
_entry.id   d01e3c961aa1e3fd6bea18a30e05eb66
#
_cell.length_a   1.000
_cell.length_b   1.000
_cell.length_c   1.000
_cell.angle_alpha   90.00
_cell.angle_beta   90.00
_cell.angle_gamma   90.00
#
_symmetry.space_group_name_H-M   'P 1'
#
loop_
_entity.id
_entity.type
_entity.pdbx_description
1 polymer ?
#
loop_
_entity_poly.entity_id
_entity_poly.type
_entity_poly.pdbx_seq_one_letter_code
_entity_poly.pdbx_strand_id
1 'polypeptide(L)'
;MILGTWAAAAGTTVINCVGLHQTLVLTLDPTITNIQVKVAGEGVLIDLNSNQIIKSVSDWRKSQSPQDLTAPFYVIPMADGFIPYKNVQILITKSGAGAVGTVYGFSQANGTSFFQIVNQKALAQSGIDFKKFLFLLVVSAGATDRWNLTFQDGFNHQAELPELITDATWTQIQKDQVAIMIDNANFRYSKVNLQPAADRDCYFGRFVFDSPDQDLLNAM
;
A
#
# COMPACT_ATOMS: atom_id res chain seq x y z
N MET A 1 4.03 14.86 -14.26
CA MET A 1 5.27 15.63 -14.02
C MET A 1 6.39 14.67 -13.64
N ILE A 2 7.61 14.85 -14.15
CA ILE A 2 8.78 14.09 -13.67
C ILE A 2 9.19 14.65 -12.31
N LEU A 3 9.33 13.79 -11.30
CA LEU A 3 9.78 14.14 -9.96
C LEU A 3 11.27 13.89 -9.79
N GLY A 4 11.80 12.84 -10.42
CA GLY A 4 13.21 12.48 -10.39
C GLY A 4 13.51 11.19 -11.10
N THR A 5 14.77 10.78 -11.03
CA THR A 5 15.29 9.54 -11.65
C THR A 5 16.16 8.79 -10.66
N TRP A 6 16.30 7.48 -10.85
CA TRP A 6 17.28 6.66 -10.13
C TRP A 6 18.29 6.04 -11.08
N ALA A 7 19.49 5.76 -10.55
CA ALA A 7 20.57 5.14 -11.30
C ALA A 7 20.36 3.63 -11.49
N ALA A 8 21.07 3.06 -12.46
CA ALA A 8 21.09 1.60 -12.68
C ALA A 8 21.71 0.82 -11.52
N ALA A 9 22.62 1.43 -10.77
CA ALA A 9 23.34 0.76 -9.66
C ALA A 9 22.43 0.40 -8.49
N ALA A 10 22.83 -0.61 -7.71
CA ALA A 10 22.24 -0.92 -6.42
C ALA A 10 22.42 0.26 -5.43
N GLY A 11 21.54 0.35 -4.45
CA GLY A 11 21.57 1.37 -3.42
C GLY A 11 20.27 2.13 -3.28
N THR A 12 20.27 3.17 -2.47
CA THR A 12 19.10 4.01 -2.22
C THR A 12 19.23 5.35 -2.93
N THR A 13 18.22 5.67 -3.73
CA THR A 13 18.04 7.00 -4.33
C THR A 13 17.02 7.77 -3.52
N VAL A 14 17.31 9.03 -3.22
CA VAL A 14 16.43 9.97 -2.52
C VAL A 14 15.97 11.05 -3.50
N ILE A 15 14.67 11.19 -3.66
CA ILE A 15 14.04 12.22 -4.48
C ILE A 15 13.25 13.14 -3.56
N ASN A 16 13.59 14.43 -3.58
CA ASN A 16 12.87 15.45 -2.82
C ASN A 16 11.98 16.24 -3.78
N CYS A 17 10.72 16.42 -3.43
CA CYS A 17 9.77 17.22 -4.20
C CYS A 17 8.86 18.04 -3.29
N VAL A 18 8.33 19.12 -3.85
CA VAL A 18 7.29 19.95 -3.21
C VAL A 18 5.95 19.55 -3.81
N GLY A 19 4.97 19.36 -2.94
CA GLY A 19 3.66 18.86 -3.30
C GLY A 19 3.57 17.34 -3.24
N LEU A 20 2.52 16.87 -2.58
CA LEU A 20 2.14 15.48 -2.56
C LEU A 20 1.18 15.21 -3.71
N HIS A 21 1.59 14.37 -4.65
CA HIS A 21 0.77 14.00 -5.80
C HIS A 21 -0.27 12.93 -5.43
N GLN A 22 -1.34 12.85 -6.23
CA GLN A 22 -2.37 11.82 -6.07
C GLN A 22 -1.80 10.41 -6.25
N THR A 23 -0.90 10.25 -7.22
CA THR A 23 -0.33 8.96 -7.59
C THR A 23 1.12 9.13 -8.01
N LEU A 24 1.98 8.24 -7.52
CA LEU A 24 3.32 8.04 -8.09
C LEU A 24 3.26 6.94 -9.14
N VAL A 25 3.93 7.17 -10.25
CA VAL A 25 4.17 6.16 -11.28
C VAL A 25 5.67 6.01 -11.46
N LEU A 26 6.15 4.78 -11.30
CA LEU A 26 7.56 4.45 -11.38
C LEU A 26 7.81 3.47 -12.52
N THR A 27 8.90 3.65 -13.24
CA THR A 27 9.35 2.64 -14.21
C THR A 27 9.49 1.29 -13.54
N LEU A 28 9.04 0.23 -14.19
CA LEU A 28 9.14 -1.13 -13.64
C LEU A 28 10.62 -1.54 -13.54
N ASP A 29 11.05 -1.89 -12.34
CA ASP A 29 12.37 -2.45 -12.10
C ASP A 29 12.27 -3.53 -11.00
N PRO A 30 12.44 -4.82 -11.35
CA PRO A 30 12.30 -5.91 -10.38
C PRO A 30 13.37 -5.91 -9.29
N THR A 31 14.43 -5.13 -9.44
CA THR A 31 15.48 -4.99 -8.41
C THR A 31 15.10 -4.01 -7.30
N ILE A 32 14.00 -3.27 -7.44
CA ILE A 32 13.48 -2.40 -6.38
C ILE A 32 12.95 -3.30 -5.24
N THR A 33 13.53 -3.12 -4.06
CA THR A 33 13.17 -3.86 -2.85
C THR A 33 12.47 -3.02 -1.80
N ASN A 34 12.54 -1.69 -1.90
CA ASN A 34 11.80 -0.81 -1.02
C ASN A 34 11.41 0.49 -1.72
N ILE A 35 10.17 0.92 -1.49
CA ILE A 35 9.70 2.27 -1.80
C ILE A 35 9.15 2.86 -0.51
N GLN A 36 9.76 3.95 -0.04
CA GLN A 36 9.33 4.66 1.14
C GLN A 36 8.97 6.11 0.77
N VAL A 37 7.86 6.59 1.29
CA VAL A 37 7.44 7.98 1.12
C VAL A 37 7.29 8.62 2.49
N LYS A 38 8.02 9.71 2.68
CA LYS A 38 7.99 10.54 3.88
C LYS A 38 7.43 11.91 3.55
N VAL A 39 6.61 12.43 4.43
CA VAL A 39 6.05 13.77 4.31
C VAL A 39 6.44 14.56 5.56
N ALA A 40 6.96 15.76 5.36
CA ALA A 40 7.34 16.64 6.47
C ALA A 40 6.14 16.93 7.37
N GLY A 41 6.32 16.75 8.67
CA GLY A 41 5.27 16.86 9.67
C GLY A 41 4.44 15.59 9.90
N GLU A 42 4.34 14.70 8.90
CA GLU A 42 3.51 13.46 8.98
C GLU A 42 4.34 12.19 9.19
N GLY A 43 5.65 12.23 8.91
CA GLY A 43 6.52 11.07 8.99
C GLY A 43 6.43 10.16 7.76
N VAL A 44 6.51 8.85 7.99
CA VAL A 44 6.44 7.84 6.92
C VAL A 44 4.99 7.52 6.61
N LEU A 45 4.54 7.84 5.40
CA LEU A 45 3.20 7.51 4.94
C LEU A 45 3.14 6.14 4.27
N ILE A 46 4.18 5.78 3.53
CA ILE A 46 4.24 4.55 2.74
C ILE A 46 5.60 3.91 2.97
N ASP A 47 5.60 2.62 3.28
CA ASP A 47 6.79 1.79 3.38
C ASP A 47 6.50 0.40 2.81
N LEU A 48 6.91 0.18 1.57
CA LEU A 48 6.73 -1.07 0.84
C LEU A 48 8.09 -1.75 0.73
N ASN A 49 8.33 -2.75 1.56
CA ASN A 49 9.65 -3.31 1.83
C ASN A 49 9.99 -4.58 1.02
N SER A 50 9.24 -4.88 -0.04
CA SER A 50 9.61 -5.92 -1.01
C SER A 50 9.01 -5.64 -2.38
N ASN A 51 9.65 -6.16 -3.42
CA ASN A 51 9.15 -6.02 -4.80
C ASN A 51 7.73 -6.61 -4.97
N GLN A 52 7.44 -7.70 -4.29
CA GLN A 52 6.12 -8.35 -4.35
C GLN A 52 5.03 -7.49 -3.70
N ILE A 53 5.31 -6.86 -2.56
CA ILE A 53 4.38 -5.93 -1.92
C ILE A 53 4.16 -4.70 -2.82
N ILE A 54 5.22 -4.15 -3.39
CA ILE A 54 5.14 -3.03 -4.33
C ILE A 54 4.24 -3.40 -5.52
N LYS A 55 4.46 -4.58 -6.10
CA LYS A 55 3.66 -5.09 -7.21
C LYS A 55 2.19 -5.26 -6.82
N SER A 56 1.90 -5.88 -5.67
CA SER A 56 0.53 -6.13 -5.22
C SER A 56 -0.25 -4.82 -4.99
N VAL A 57 0.37 -3.82 -4.36
CA VAL A 57 -0.24 -2.49 -4.18
C VAL A 57 -0.44 -1.79 -5.52
N SER A 58 0.52 -1.91 -6.42
CA SER A 58 0.44 -1.34 -7.77
C SER A 58 -0.71 -1.98 -8.57
N ASP A 59 -0.81 -3.30 -8.56
CA ASP A 59 -1.86 -4.02 -9.29
C ASP A 59 -3.25 -3.69 -8.72
N TRP A 60 -3.39 -3.62 -7.39
CA TRP A 60 -4.61 -3.15 -6.75
C TRP A 60 -4.97 -1.72 -7.21
N ARG A 61 -4.00 -0.80 -7.21
CA ARG A 61 -4.25 0.58 -7.63
C ARG A 61 -4.67 0.67 -9.10
N LYS A 62 -4.05 -0.14 -9.97
CA LYS A 62 -4.43 -0.23 -11.38
C LYS A 62 -5.85 -0.76 -11.56
N SER A 63 -6.27 -1.74 -10.77
CA SER A 63 -7.63 -2.29 -10.84
C SER A 63 -8.72 -1.28 -10.45
N GLN A 64 -8.37 -0.26 -9.64
CA GLN A 64 -9.28 0.83 -9.27
C GLN A 64 -9.34 1.96 -10.31
N SER A 65 -8.51 1.91 -11.35
CA SER A 65 -8.47 2.95 -12.39
C SER A 65 -9.28 2.51 -13.61
N PRO A 66 -10.15 3.37 -14.16
CA PRO A 66 -10.86 3.07 -15.39
C PRO A 66 -9.95 3.13 -16.64
N GLN A 67 -8.72 3.58 -16.49
CA GLN A 67 -7.75 3.64 -17.58
C GLN A 67 -6.96 2.34 -17.65
N ASP A 68 -6.77 1.83 -18.86
CA ASP A 68 -5.93 0.66 -19.12
C ASP A 68 -4.45 1.02 -18.90
N LEU A 69 -3.98 0.84 -17.67
CA LEU A 69 -2.58 1.03 -17.27
C LEU A 69 -1.77 -0.25 -17.49
N THR A 70 -1.88 -0.85 -18.68
CA THR A 70 -1.14 -2.07 -19.05
C THR A 70 0.36 -1.84 -19.21
N ALA A 71 0.81 -0.60 -19.20
CA ALA A 71 2.23 -0.23 -19.30
C ALA A 71 3.06 -0.78 -18.13
N PRO A 72 4.36 -1.07 -18.32
CA PRO A 72 5.25 -1.66 -17.33
C PRO A 72 5.68 -0.64 -16.26
N PHE A 73 4.71 -0.18 -15.46
CA PHE A 73 4.93 0.77 -14.38
C PHE A 73 4.41 0.21 -13.05
N TYR A 74 5.05 0.61 -11.95
CA TYR A 74 4.43 0.58 -10.64
C TYR A 74 3.59 1.84 -10.45
N VAL A 75 2.41 1.68 -9.86
CA VAL A 75 1.46 2.76 -9.59
C VAL A 75 1.13 2.75 -8.10
N ILE A 76 1.56 3.77 -7.38
CA ILE A 76 1.44 3.85 -5.92
C ILE A 76 0.50 5.01 -5.55
N PRO A 77 -0.60 4.76 -4.84
CA PRO A 77 -1.50 5.81 -4.38
C PRO A 77 -0.82 6.66 -3.29
N MET A 78 -1.03 7.97 -3.33
CA MET A 78 -0.39 8.92 -2.41
C MET A 78 -1.39 9.84 -1.70
N ALA A 79 -2.42 10.29 -2.41
CA ALA A 79 -3.42 11.23 -1.92
C ALA A 79 -4.72 11.13 -2.73
N ASP A 80 -5.75 11.82 -2.30
CA ASP A 80 -7.01 11.98 -3.06
C ASP A 80 -6.89 13.01 -4.20
N GLY A 81 -5.85 13.86 -4.15
CA GLY A 81 -5.52 14.86 -5.16
C GLY A 81 -4.13 15.46 -4.92
N PHE A 82 -3.85 16.61 -5.50
CA PHE A 82 -2.59 17.32 -5.29
C PHE A 82 -2.64 18.20 -4.04
N ILE A 83 -1.67 18.03 -3.14
CA ILE A 83 -1.52 18.83 -1.92
C ILE A 83 -0.23 19.65 -2.04
N PRO A 84 -0.31 20.94 -2.42
CA PRO A 84 0.85 21.70 -2.90
C PRO A 84 1.85 22.11 -1.82
N TYR A 85 1.44 22.17 -0.55
CA TYR A 85 2.26 22.67 0.56
C TYR A 85 3.06 21.59 1.30
N LYS A 86 2.96 20.33 0.90
CA LYS A 86 3.70 19.24 1.55
C LYS A 86 5.10 19.10 0.93
N ASN A 87 6.11 18.99 1.79
CA ASN A 87 7.45 18.58 1.37
C ASN A 87 7.55 17.06 1.44
N VAL A 88 7.88 16.45 0.32
CA VAL A 88 7.85 14.99 0.14
C VAL A 88 9.25 14.47 -0.15
N GLN A 89 9.62 13.39 0.49
CA GLN A 89 10.83 12.63 0.21
C GLN A 89 10.45 11.22 -0.22
N ILE A 90 10.86 10.81 -1.41
CA ILE A 90 10.66 9.48 -1.96
C ILE A 90 12.00 8.76 -1.93
N LEU A 91 12.07 7.63 -1.24
CA LEU A 91 13.25 6.78 -1.18
C LEU A 91 12.98 5.52 -1.97
N ILE A 92 13.88 5.18 -2.89
CA ILE A 92 13.80 3.97 -3.70
C ILE A 92 15.08 3.19 -3.47
N THR A 93 14.95 1.98 -2.91
CA THR A 93 16.08 1.10 -2.66
C THR A 93 16.08 -0.08 -3.61
N LYS A 94 17.23 -0.37 -4.18
CA LYS A 94 17.48 -1.47 -5.12
C LYS A 94 18.49 -2.45 -4.53
N SER A 95 18.23 -3.74 -4.66
CA SER A 95 19.13 -4.80 -4.21
C SER A 95 20.26 -5.12 -5.19
N GLY A 96 20.14 -4.70 -6.44
CA GLY A 96 21.10 -5.01 -7.50
C GLY A 96 21.11 -3.97 -8.61
N ALA A 97 21.99 -4.18 -9.57
CA ALA A 97 21.98 -3.39 -10.80
C ALA A 97 20.72 -3.71 -11.62
N GLY A 98 20.07 -2.68 -12.11
CA GLY A 98 18.87 -2.78 -12.94
C GLY A 98 18.86 -1.68 -13.99
N ALA A 99 17.67 -1.27 -14.42
CA ALA A 99 17.54 -0.14 -15.34
C ALA A 99 17.64 1.22 -14.63
N VAL A 100 18.02 2.25 -15.36
CA VAL A 100 17.75 3.64 -14.99
C VAL A 100 16.24 3.82 -15.06
N GLY A 101 15.65 4.45 -14.06
CA GLY A 101 14.21 4.65 -14.06
C GLY A 101 13.82 6.07 -13.67
N THR A 102 12.53 6.35 -13.85
CA THR A 102 11.95 7.66 -13.61
C THR A 102 10.73 7.55 -12.70
N VAL A 103 10.59 8.54 -11.82
CA VAL A 103 9.43 8.74 -10.96
C VAL A 103 8.61 9.89 -11.52
N TYR A 104 7.33 9.63 -11.71
CA TYR A 104 6.35 10.63 -12.16
C TYR A 104 5.31 10.86 -11.06
N GLY A 105 4.90 12.11 -10.90
CA GLY A 105 3.74 12.48 -10.10
C GLY A 105 2.56 12.82 -11.01
N PHE A 106 1.39 12.27 -10.70
CA PHE A 106 0.13 12.53 -11.38
C PHE A 106 -0.93 12.99 -10.39
N SER A 107 -1.69 14.02 -10.80
CA SER A 107 -2.82 14.52 -10.04
C SER A 107 -3.84 15.13 -11.00
N GLN A 108 -5.13 14.87 -10.74
CA GLN A 108 -6.23 15.39 -11.56
C GLN A 108 -6.91 16.60 -10.92
N ALA A 109 -6.83 16.74 -9.60
CA ALA A 109 -7.46 17.79 -8.82
C ALA A 109 -6.62 18.12 -7.58
N ASN A 110 -7.00 19.15 -6.85
CA ASN A 110 -6.48 19.42 -5.51
C ASN A 110 -7.03 18.37 -4.53
N GLY A 111 -6.21 17.99 -3.56
CA GLY A 111 -6.54 17.00 -2.54
C GLY A 111 -6.52 17.60 -1.14
N THR A 112 -7.16 16.88 -0.22
CA THR A 112 -7.24 17.20 1.20
C THR A 112 -6.88 16.01 2.10
N SER A 113 -6.70 14.84 1.50
CA SER A 113 -6.41 13.60 2.24
C SER A 113 -5.22 12.90 1.60
N PHE A 114 -4.34 12.38 2.41
CA PHE A 114 -3.24 11.56 1.94
C PHE A 114 -3.48 10.08 2.23
N PHE A 115 -2.89 9.25 1.40
CA PHE A 115 -2.97 7.81 1.51
C PHE A 115 -1.83 7.29 2.38
N GLN A 116 -2.16 6.47 3.36
CA GLN A 116 -1.19 5.82 4.24
C GLN A 116 -1.25 4.31 4.05
N ILE A 117 -0.09 3.69 3.88
CA ILE A 117 0.06 2.24 3.92
C ILE A 117 0.84 1.90 5.19
N VAL A 118 0.15 1.26 6.12
CA VAL A 118 0.70 0.88 7.42
C VAL A 118 1.11 -0.58 7.38
N ASN A 119 2.36 -0.86 7.77
CA ASN A 119 2.81 -2.21 8.07
C ASN A 119 2.51 -2.52 9.53
N GLN A 120 1.86 -3.65 9.78
CA GLN A 120 1.54 -4.12 11.11
C GLN A 120 1.67 -5.65 11.19
N LYS A 121 2.15 -6.14 12.32
CA LYS A 121 2.29 -7.57 12.55
C LYS A 121 1.00 -8.15 13.13
N ALA A 122 0.43 -9.11 12.44
CA ALA A 122 -0.67 -9.91 12.96
C ALA A 122 -0.11 -11.08 13.77
N LEU A 123 -0.53 -11.20 15.03
CA LEU A 123 -0.07 -12.24 15.93
C LEU A 123 -1.02 -13.44 15.92
N ALA A 124 -0.47 -14.64 15.88
CA ALA A 124 -1.24 -15.88 15.86
C ALA A 124 -2.15 -16.04 17.10
N GLN A 125 -1.72 -15.54 18.25
CA GLN A 125 -2.46 -15.71 19.51
C GLN A 125 -3.61 -14.71 19.71
N SER A 126 -3.49 -13.49 19.19
CA SER A 126 -4.45 -12.40 19.45
C SER A 126 -5.13 -11.88 18.20
N GLY A 127 -4.59 -12.20 17.01
CA GLY A 127 -5.04 -11.58 15.78
C GLY A 127 -4.84 -10.06 15.75
N ILE A 128 -5.47 -9.41 14.81
CA ILE A 128 -5.49 -7.96 14.68
C ILE A 128 -6.80 -7.47 14.05
N ASP A 129 -7.29 -6.36 14.56
CA ASP A 129 -8.46 -5.69 14.03
C ASP A 129 -8.07 -4.54 13.10
N PHE A 130 -8.52 -4.61 11.86
CA PHE A 130 -8.40 -3.52 10.89
C PHE A 130 -9.73 -2.80 10.75
N LYS A 131 -9.70 -1.47 10.95
CA LYS A 131 -10.87 -0.60 10.83
C LYS A 131 -10.62 0.47 9.77
N LYS A 132 -11.67 0.83 9.02
CA LYS A 132 -11.62 1.93 8.03
C LYS A 132 -10.47 1.78 7.03
N PHE A 133 -10.24 0.57 6.54
CA PHE A 133 -9.22 0.29 5.53
C PHE A 133 -9.83 0.21 4.13
N LEU A 134 -9.03 0.50 3.11
CA LEU A 134 -9.41 0.32 1.70
C LEU A 134 -8.95 -1.03 1.17
N PHE A 135 -7.77 -1.45 1.58
CA PHE A 135 -7.28 -2.79 1.32
C PHE A 135 -6.52 -3.35 2.52
N LEU A 136 -6.49 -4.65 2.60
CA LEU A 136 -5.65 -5.43 3.49
C LEU A 136 -4.80 -6.38 2.63
N LEU A 137 -3.49 -6.26 2.74
CA LEU A 137 -2.52 -7.13 2.09
C LEU A 137 -1.83 -7.98 3.15
N VAL A 138 -1.96 -9.28 3.05
CA VAL A 138 -1.39 -10.22 4.00
C VAL A 138 -0.26 -10.99 3.34
N VAL A 139 0.90 -11.01 3.98
CA VAL A 139 2.08 -11.72 3.48
C VAL A 139 1.98 -13.18 3.86
N SER A 140 1.88 -14.06 2.86
CA SER A 140 1.78 -15.51 3.04
C SER A 140 3.15 -16.15 3.22
N ALA A 141 3.23 -17.20 4.05
CA ALA A 141 4.42 -18.05 4.16
C ALA A 141 4.45 -19.18 3.13
N GLY A 142 3.39 -19.34 2.34
CA GLY A 142 3.29 -20.38 1.30
C GLY A 142 1.87 -20.92 1.14
N ALA A 143 1.74 -21.91 0.27
CA ALA A 143 0.45 -22.47 -0.16
C ALA A 143 -0.36 -23.15 0.96
N THR A 144 0.26 -23.51 2.07
CA THR A 144 -0.38 -24.15 3.23
C THR A 144 -0.64 -23.21 4.39
N ASP A 145 -0.35 -21.92 4.21
CA ASP A 145 -0.59 -20.92 5.25
C ASP A 145 -2.10 -20.74 5.47
N ARG A 146 -2.51 -20.68 6.73
CA ARG A 146 -3.93 -20.58 7.11
C ARG A 146 -4.16 -19.34 7.94
N TRP A 147 -5.29 -18.67 7.66
CA TRP A 147 -5.73 -17.51 8.41
C TRP A 147 -7.23 -17.56 8.63
N ASN A 148 -7.64 -17.11 9.80
CA ASN A 148 -9.03 -16.84 10.07
C ASN A 148 -9.29 -15.36 9.81
N LEU A 149 -10.23 -15.07 8.93
CA LEU A 149 -10.69 -13.73 8.61
C LEU A 149 -12.16 -13.63 9.01
N THR A 150 -12.45 -12.73 9.93
CA THR A 150 -13.82 -12.40 10.30
C THR A 150 -14.14 -11.01 9.83
N PHE A 151 -15.08 -10.90 8.89
CA PHE A 151 -15.55 -9.62 8.36
C PHE A 151 -16.76 -9.16 9.15
N GLN A 152 -16.78 -7.88 9.49
CA GLN A 152 -17.91 -7.24 10.12
C GLN A 152 -18.43 -6.15 9.19
N ASP A 153 -19.64 -6.31 8.70
CA ASP A 153 -20.33 -5.28 7.93
C ASP A 153 -20.97 -4.22 8.84
N GLY A 154 -21.53 -3.17 8.24
CA GLY A 154 -22.20 -2.11 8.98
C GLY A 154 -23.48 -2.53 9.70
N PHE A 155 -23.92 -3.79 9.54
CA PHE A 155 -25.15 -4.38 10.11
C PHE A 155 -24.87 -5.42 11.20
N ASN A 156 -23.64 -5.52 11.68
CA ASN A 156 -23.18 -6.53 12.66
C ASN A 156 -23.22 -7.99 12.17
N HIS A 157 -23.28 -8.23 10.87
CA HIS A 157 -23.04 -9.56 10.35
C HIS A 157 -21.55 -9.88 10.43
N GLN A 158 -21.24 -11.13 10.80
CA GLN A 158 -19.91 -11.68 10.72
C GLN A 158 -19.88 -12.74 9.63
N ALA A 159 -18.99 -12.59 8.67
CA ALA A 159 -18.66 -13.64 7.71
C ALA A 159 -17.28 -14.18 8.07
N GLU A 160 -17.19 -15.47 8.30
CA GLU A 160 -15.92 -16.18 8.49
C GLU A 160 -15.53 -16.79 7.15
N LEU A 161 -14.33 -16.49 6.69
CA LEU A 161 -13.78 -17.04 5.45
C LEU A 161 -12.49 -17.86 5.70
N PRO A 162 -12.52 -18.84 6.64
CA PRO A 162 -11.31 -19.54 7.02
C PRO A 162 -10.77 -20.43 5.88
N GLU A 163 -11.63 -20.89 4.98
CA GLU A 163 -11.29 -21.90 3.97
C GLU A 163 -11.08 -21.34 2.57
N LEU A 164 -11.70 -20.22 2.23
CA LEU A 164 -11.56 -19.61 0.91
C LEU A 164 -10.13 -19.19 0.57
N ILE A 165 -9.35 -18.82 1.57
CA ILE A 165 -7.95 -18.40 1.40
C ILE A 165 -7.02 -19.61 1.33
N THR A 166 -7.47 -20.77 1.77
CA THR A 166 -6.71 -22.03 1.74
C THR A 166 -7.22 -23.01 0.69
N ASP A 167 -8.29 -22.66 -0.02
CA ASP A 167 -8.82 -23.47 -1.13
C ASP A 167 -7.75 -23.66 -2.21
N ALA A 168 -7.68 -24.87 -2.76
CA ALA A 168 -6.73 -25.24 -3.79
C ALA A 168 -6.78 -24.35 -5.04
N THR A 169 -7.94 -23.75 -5.33
CA THR A 169 -8.13 -22.82 -6.45
C THR A 169 -7.42 -21.49 -6.18
N TRP A 170 -7.54 -20.95 -4.99
CA TRP A 170 -6.81 -19.76 -4.57
C TRP A 170 -5.31 -20.02 -4.47
N THR A 171 -4.92 -21.17 -3.98
CA THR A 171 -3.52 -21.59 -3.93
C THR A 171 -2.87 -21.72 -5.32
N GLN A 172 -3.63 -22.08 -6.33
CA GLN A 172 -3.15 -22.09 -7.72
C GLN A 172 -2.90 -20.67 -8.25
N ILE A 173 -3.81 -19.72 -7.97
CA ILE A 173 -3.65 -18.32 -8.33
C ILE A 173 -2.51 -17.66 -7.55
N GLN A 174 -2.24 -18.14 -6.34
CA GLN A 174 -1.28 -17.57 -5.40
C GLN A 174 0.08 -18.26 -5.39
N LYS A 175 0.27 -19.36 -6.10
CA LYS A 175 1.56 -20.07 -6.15
C LYS A 175 2.74 -19.15 -6.48
N ASP A 176 2.47 -18.07 -7.18
CA ASP A 176 3.44 -17.03 -7.53
C ASP A 176 3.29 -15.75 -6.71
N GLN A 177 2.33 -15.68 -5.77
CA GLN A 177 2.05 -14.50 -4.96
C GLN A 177 2.40 -14.76 -3.50
N VAL A 178 3.33 -13.97 -3.00
CA VAL A 178 3.71 -13.95 -1.56
C VAL A 178 2.70 -13.20 -0.71
N ALA A 179 1.71 -12.57 -1.33
CA ALA A 179 0.76 -11.72 -0.63
C ALA A 179 -0.66 -11.85 -1.18
N ILE A 180 -1.64 -11.82 -0.30
CA ILE A 180 -3.07 -11.85 -0.62
C ILE A 180 -3.65 -10.46 -0.39
N MET A 181 -4.29 -9.93 -1.43
CA MET A 181 -4.98 -8.64 -1.38
C MET A 181 -6.46 -8.83 -1.09
N ILE A 182 -6.94 -8.20 -0.02
CA ILE A 182 -8.37 -8.10 0.31
C ILE A 182 -8.79 -6.66 0.02
N ASP A 183 -9.57 -6.49 -1.05
CA ASP A 183 -10.09 -5.19 -1.46
C ASP A 183 -11.38 -4.88 -0.70
N ASN A 184 -11.36 -3.84 0.12
CA ASN A 184 -12.53 -3.38 0.87
C ASN A 184 -13.26 -2.21 0.20
N ALA A 185 -12.74 -1.67 -0.89
CA ALA A 185 -13.38 -0.57 -1.60
C ALA A 185 -14.79 -0.95 -2.09
N ASN A 186 -14.98 -2.22 -2.45
CA ASN A 186 -16.25 -2.77 -2.94
C ASN A 186 -17.08 -3.46 -1.85
N PHE A 187 -16.48 -3.94 -0.77
CA PHE A 187 -17.17 -4.75 0.24
C PHE A 187 -17.73 -3.93 1.42
N ARG A 188 -17.23 -2.73 1.63
CA ARG A 188 -17.68 -1.80 2.69
C ARG A 188 -17.68 -2.38 4.10
N TYR A 189 -16.80 -3.31 4.39
CA TYR A 189 -16.65 -3.82 5.74
C TYR A 189 -16.13 -2.73 6.66
N SER A 190 -16.80 -2.56 7.80
CA SER A 190 -16.37 -1.60 8.83
C SER A 190 -15.14 -2.09 9.58
N LYS A 191 -14.97 -3.41 9.67
CA LYS A 191 -13.91 -4.06 10.42
C LYS A 191 -13.59 -5.43 9.82
N VAL A 192 -12.32 -5.79 9.82
CA VAL A 192 -11.84 -7.15 9.59
C VAL A 192 -10.97 -7.55 10.76
N ASN A 193 -11.25 -8.69 11.38
CA ASN A 193 -10.34 -9.35 12.30
C ASN A 193 -9.53 -10.38 11.50
N LEU A 194 -8.22 -10.31 11.61
CA LEU A 194 -7.29 -11.25 10.99
C LEU A 194 -6.53 -11.99 12.08
N GLN A 195 -6.64 -13.32 12.11
CA GLN A 195 -5.87 -14.18 12.98
C GLN A 195 -5.13 -15.23 12.14
N PRO A 196 -3.81 -15.08 11.93
CA PRO A 196 -3.01 -16.05 11.21
C PRO A 196 -2.67 -17.25 12.08
N ALA A 197 -2.32 -18.38 11.44
CA ALA A 197 -1.81 -19.58 12.13
C ALA A 197 -0.41 -19.37 12.76
N ALA A 198 0.36 -18.43 12.23
CA ALA A 198 1.63 -17.95 12.79
C ALA A 198 1.76 -16.45 12.52
N ASP A 199 2.63 -15.77 13.26
CA ASP A 199 2.83 -14.33 13.11
C ASP A 199 3.15 -13.93 11.67
N ARG A 200 2.46 -12.92 11.12
CA ARG A 200 2.58 -12.46 9.75
C ARG A 200 2.64 -10.95 9.66
N ASP A 201 3.38 -10.45 8.67
CA ASP A 201 3.34 -9.05 8.30
C ASP A 201 2.09 -8.77 7.45
N CYS A 202 1.41 -7.69 7.80
CA CYS A 202 0.22 -7.22 7.10
C CYS A 202 0.38 -5.76 6.75
N TYR A 203 -0.14 -5.37 5.59
CA TYR A 203 -0.16 -3.99 5.14
C TYR A 203 -1.61 -3.59 4.90
N PHE A 204 -2.02 -2.47 5.42
CA PHE A 204 -3.33 -1.93 5.12
C PHE A 204 -3.26 -0.50 4.65
N GLY A 205 -4.06 -0.19 3.63
CA GLY A 205 -4.18 1.14 3.05
C GLY A 205 -5.40 1.87 3.59
N ARG A 206 -5.22 3.15 3.93
CA ARG A 206 -6.30 4.02 4.38
C ARG A 206 -6.06 5.46 3.94
N PHE A 207 -7.14 6.23 3.80
CA PHE A 207 -7.02 7.68 3.72
C PHE A 207 -6.94 8.29 5.13
N VAL A 208 -6.05 9.26 5.27
CA VAL A 208 -5.91 10.10 6.45
C VAL A 208 -6.24 11.53 6.02
N PHE A 209 -7.21 12.15 6.68
CA PHE A 209 -7.54 13.54 6.41
C PHE A 209 -6.41 14.44 6.92
N ASP A 210 -5.92 15.28 6.05
CA ASP A 210 -5.05 16.38 6.44
C ASP A 210 -5.94 17.41 7.16
N SER A 211 -5.83 17.48 8.47
CA SER A 211 -6.53 18.49 9.26
C SER A 211 -5.55 19.62 9.57
N PRO A 212 -5.60 20.73 8.83
CA PRO A 212 -4.78 21.89 9.16
C PRO A 212 -5.13 22.48 10.54
N ASP A 213 -6.26 22.08 11.13
CA ASP A 213 -6.74 22.59 12.40
C ASP A 213 -6.16 21.90 13.64
N GLN A 214 -5.51 20.73 13.51
CA GLN A 214 -4.89 20.08 14.68
C GLN A 214 -3.67 20.84 15.17
N ASP A 215 -2.91 21.48 14.29
CA ASP A 215 -1.78 22.32 14.71
C ASP A 215 -2.23 23.64 15.36
N LEU A 216 -3.40 24.14 15.00
CA LEU A 216 -4.02 25.30 15.65
C LEU A 216 -4.63 24.94 17.02
N LEU A 217 -5.21 23.75 17.16
CA LEU A 217 -5.77 23.29 18.43
C LEU A 217 -4.69 22.90 19.45
N ASN A 218 -3.51 22.49 18.99
CA ASN A 218 -2.37 22.19 19.87
C ASN A 218 -1.55 23.46 20.23
N ALA A 219 -1.84 24.59 19.58
CA ALA A 219 -1.19 25.88 19.84
C ALA A 219 -2.05 26.83 20.73
N MET A 220 -3.26 26.43 21.09
CA MET A 220 -4.15 27.08 22.07
C MET A 220 -4.14 26.37 23.41
#